data_9947fd0b48b628dafff41e34d2eba750
#
_entry.id   9947fd0b48b628dafff41e34d2eba750
#
_cell.length_a   1.000
_cell.length_b   1.000
_cell.length_c   1.000
_cell.angle_alpha   90.00
_cell.angle_beta   90.00
_cell.angle_gamma   90.00
#
_symmetry.space_group_name_H-M   'P 1'
#
loop_
_entity.id
_entity.type
_entity.pdbx_description
1 polymer ?
#
loop_
_entity_poly.entity_id
_entity_poly.type
_entity_poly.pdbx_seq_one_letter_code
_entity_poly.pdbx_strand_id
1 'polypeptide(L)'
;MSITVARVIRNTGYLYVRMGITMFISLYTTRIILQALGASDFGVFNIVGGTIAMLGFLNISMASATQRFMSYTEGSGNYEKKTVIFNVSILLHFIVAIVAGIALIINGYIFFNGILNIPMERAHAAQIVYGGLVASTMFTVMTVPYDAVLNSRENMRYYAFVGILESVLKLFVAFACVYASHDRLIVYGVLMACIPFITLSIMLLYCHKHYAECTLSIQHYFDRDTMKEMASFFGWNLLNTMIVIISIQGQSVLLNHFFGTLLNAAQGITTQLNGQLQALSSGMTKALNPVIGKSAGAHDGNLFLKSVIYGSKFSSALFSIIAIPVFLEAPYILKIWLKEVPEWTVVFIRFQLLKTFVDILCVTVPRAIEA
;
A
#
# COMPACT_ATOMS: atom_id res chain seq x y z
N MET A 1 -30.51 -11.97 1.59
CA MET A 1 -29.13 -11.58 1.35
C MET A 1 -28.24 -12.61 2.04
N SER A 2 -27.29 -13.27 1.34
CA SER A 2 -26.47 -14.32 1.98
C SER A 2 -25.58 -13.70 3.07
N ILE A 3 -25.28 -14.47 4.14
CA ILE A 3 -24.40 -14.05 5.25
C ILE A 3 -23.06 -13.51 4.72
N THR A 4 -22.57 -14.08 3.63
CA THR A 4 -21.32 -13.67 2.96
C THR A 4 -21.42 -12.26 2.37
N VAL A 5 -22.53 -11.90 1.70
CA VAL A 5 -22.72 -10.57 1.10
C VAL A 5 -22.79 -9.49 2.20
N ALA A 6 -23.53 -9.73 3.27
CA ALA A 6 -23.60 -8.81 4.41
C ALA A 6 -22.22 -8.58 5.06
N ARG A 7 -21.40 -9.65 5.15
CA ARG A 7 -20.03 -9.57 5.68
C ARG A 7 -19.12 -8.73 4.77
N VAL A 8 -19.18 -8.96 3.46
CA VAL A 8 -18.39 -8.16 2.48
C VAL A 8 -18.77 -6.70 2.56
N ILE A 9 -20.06 -6.35 2.57
CA ILE A 9 -20.52 -4.95 2.68
C ILE A 9 -19.98 -4.31 3.98
N ARG A 10 -20.11 -5.01 5.10
CA ARG A 10 -19.62 -4.53 6.39
C ARG A 10 -18.10 -4.32 6.38
N ASN A 11 -17.35 -5.26 5.83
CA ASN A 11 -15.89 -5.19 5.74
C ASN A 11 -15.46 -4.03 4.82
N THR A 12 -16.12 -3.86 3.68
CA THR A 12 -15.91 -2.71 2.78
C THR A 12 -16.20 -1.39 3.49
N GLY A 13 -17.29 -1.34 4.29
CA GLY A 13 -17.62 -0.17 5.11
C GLY A 13 -16.50 0.21 6.08
N TYR A 14 -15.91 -0.75 6.79
CA TYR A 14 -14.77 -0.48 7.67
C TYR A 14 -13.56 0.08 6.91
N LEU A 15 -13.27 -0.43 5.72
CA LEU A 15 -12.15 0.06 4.91
C LEU A 15 -12.40 1.48 4.39
N TYR A 16 -13.63 1.82 4.00
CA TYR A 16 -13.95 3.17 3.55
C TYR A 16 -13.96 4.19 4.68
N VAL A 17 -14.49 3.84 5.86
CA VAL A 17 -14.40 4.68 7.06
C VAL A 17 -12.93 4.94 7.42
N ARG A 18 -12.11 3.89 7.43
CA ARG A 18 -10.67 4.03 7.61
C ARG A 18 -10.08 5.00 6.58
N MET A 19 -10.36 4.78 5.29
CA MET A 19 -9.81 5.61 4.21
C MET A 19 -10.17 7.08 4.39
N GLY A 20 -11.45 7.38 4.68
CA GLY A 20 -11.89 8.76 4.94
C GLY A 20 -11.15 9.39 6.11
N ILE A 21 -11.14 8.72 7.27
CA ILE A 21 -10.46 9.23 8.47
C ILE A 21 -8.96 9.43 8.23
N THR A 22 -8.29 8.44 7.63
CA THR A 22 -6.82 8.51 7.39
C THR A 22 -6.49 9.61 6.38
N MET A 23 -7.33 9.85 5.38
CA MET A 23 -7.15 10.93 4.41
C MET A 23 -7.23 12.31 5.09
N PHE A 24 -8.27 12.56 5.90
CA PHE A 24 -8.41 13.82 6.62
C PHE A 24 -7.23 14.06 7.57
N ILE A 25 -6.87 13.05 8.37
CA ILE A 25 -5.73 13.14 9.30
C ILE A 25 -4.44 13.42 8.51
N SER A 26 -4.19 12.73 7.40
CA SER A 26 -2.99 12.90 6.58
C SER A 26 -2.86 14.33 6.04
N LEU A 27 -3.95 14.89 5.47
CA LEU A 27 -3.95 16.26 4.96
C LEU A 27 -3.65 17.27 6.07
N TYR A 28 -4.26 17.09 7.24
CA TYR A 28 -4.04 17.97 8.38
C TYR A 28 -2.61 17.83 8.94
N THR A 29 -2.11 16.60 9.05
CA THR A 29 -0.74 16.30 9.50
C THR A 29 0.29 16.96 8.59
N THR A 30 0.14 16.85 7.27
CA THR A 30 1.06 17.45 6.30
C THR A 30 1.17 18.98 6.48
N ARG A 31 0.04 19.64 6.74
CA ARG A 31 0.01 21.09 7.01
C ARG A 31 0.81 21.45 8.26
N ILE A 32 0.60 20.70 9.36
CA ILE A 32 1.32 20.94 10.63
C ILE A 32 2.82 20.74 10.44
N ILE A 33 3.22 19.66 9.78
CA ILE A 33 4.65 19.34 9.57
C ILE A 33 5.33 20.38 8.68
N LEU A 34 4.67 20.79 7.60
CA LEU A 34 5.22 21.84 6.73
C LEU A 34 5.45 23.16 7.50
N GLN A 35 4.53 23.52 8.41
CA GLN A 35 4.69 24.68 9.27
C GLN A 35 5.79 24.50 10.33
N ALA A 36 5.93 23.29 10.90
CA ALA A 36 6.90 23.00 11.95
C ALA A 36 8.33 22.90 11.45
N LEU A 37 8.54 22.21 10.31
CA LEU A 37 9.85 22.00 9.70
C LEU A 37 10.29 23.17 8.80
N GLY A 38 9.33 23.88 8.22
CA GLY A 38 9.59 24.79 7.10
C GLY A 38 9.82 24.06 5.78
N ALA A 39 9.83 24.79 4.68
CA ALA A 39 9.92 24.22 3.33
C ALA A 39 11.23 23.47 3.07
N SER A 40 12.34 23.95 3.63
CA SER A 40 13.68 23.34 3.43
C SER A 40 13.76 21.94 4.06
N ASP A 41 13.50 21.82 5.37
CA ASP A 41 13.61 20.54 6.08
C ASP A 41 12.53 19.56 5.66
N PHE A 42 11.31 20.05 5.34
CA PHE A 42 10.28 19.23 4.75
C PHE A 42 10.68 18.69 3.36
N GLY A 43 11.38 19.51 2.57
CA GLY A 43 12.00 19.11 1.30
C GLY A 43 13.05 18.01 1.49
N VAL A 44 13.95 18.15 2.47
CA VAL A 44 14.96 17.13 2.80
C VAL A 44 14.27 15.81 3.20
N PHE A 45 13.26 15.87 4.07
CA PHE A 45 12.51 14.68 4.46
C PHE A 45 11.83 13.96 3.27
N ASN A 46 11.23 14.74 2.35
CA ASN A 46 10.58 14.17 1.16
C ASN A 46 11.58 13.56 0.18
N ILE A 47 12.74 14.18 -0.04
CA ILE A 47 13.79 13.60 -0.89
C ILE A 47 14.29 12.29 -0.30
N VAL A 48 14.60 12.27 0.98
CA VAL A 48 15.07 11.08 1.71
C VAL A 48 14.01 10.00 1.73
N GLY A 49 12.76 10.34 2.03
CA GLY A 49 11.62 9.41 2.02
C GLY A 49 11.28 8.89 0.63
N GLY A 50 11.42 9.72 -0.40
CA GLY A 50 11.17 9.35 -1.80
C GLY A 50 12.09 8.25 -2.30
N THR A 51 13.37 8.27 -1.91
CA THR A 51 14.33 7.21 -2.28
C THR A 51 13.93 5.85 -1.70
N ILE A 52 13.36 5.84 -0.50
CA ILE A 52 12.88 4.62 0.17
C ILE A 52 11.54 4.15 -0.41
N ALA A 53 10.65 5.08 -0.74
CA ALA A 53 9.34 4.78 -1.33
C ALA A 53 9.46 4.03 -2.67
N MET A 54 10.60 4.19 -3.38
CA MET A 54 10.88 3.42 -4.59
C MET A 54 10.85 1.90 -4.37
N LEU A 55 11.14 1.41 -3.16
CA LEU A 55 11.06 -0.02 -2.84
C LEU A 55 9.67 -0.49 -2.37
N GLY A 56 8.67 0.38 -2.38
CA GLY A 56 7.30 0.04 -1.97
C GLY A 56 6.66 -1.09 -2.78
N PHE A 57 7.14 -1.33 -4.02
CA PHE A 57 6.67 -2.44 -4.85
C PHE A 57 6.98 -3.82 -4.24
N LEU A 58 8.07 -3.96 -3.47
CA LEU A 58 8.38 -5.19 -2.73
C LEU A 58 7.26 -5.56 -1.77
N ASN A 59 6.80 -4.59 -0.99
CA ASN A 59 5.76 -4.80 0.01
C ASN A 59 4.42 -5.21 -0.63
N ILE A 60 4.04 -4.58 -1.74
CA ILE A 60 2.82 -4.91 -2.49
C ILE A 60 2.85 -6.35 -3.01
N SER A 61 3.97 -6.75 -3.61
CA SER A 61 4.14 -8.08 -4.19
C SER A 61 4.10 -9.18 -3.13
N MET A 62 4.76 -8.95 -1.99
CA MET A 62 4.79 -9.88 -0.87
C MET A 62 3.43 -10.01 -0.19
N ALA A 63 2.73 -8.89 0.01
CA ALA A 63 1.39 -8.88 0.61
C ALA A 63 0.40 -9.69 -0.23
N SER A 64 0.44 -9.55 -1.57
CA SER A 64 -0.40 -10.33 -2.48
C SER A 64 -0.12 -11.83 -2.38
N ALA A 65 1.15 -12.22 -2.40
CA ALA A 65 1.56 -13.61 -2.29
C ALA A 65 1.08 -14.24 -0.97
N THR A 66 1.42 -13.64 0.15
CA THR A 66 1.08 -14.17 1.47
C THR A 66 -0.43 -14.23 1.69
N GLN A 67 -1.15 -13.19 1.29
CA GLN A 67 -2.61 -13.17 1.41
C GLN A 67 -3.28 -14.28 0.58
N ARG A 68 -2.77 -14.58 -0.61
CA ARG A 68 -3.27 -15.69 -1.43
C ARG A 68 -3.16 -17.03 -0.69
N PHE A 69 -1.95 -17.39 -0.27
CA PHE A 69 -1.70 -18.67 0.40
C PHE A 69 -2.51 -18.80 1.70
N MET A 70 -2.58 -17.76 2.52
CA MET A 70 -3.35 -17.75 3.76
C MET A 70 -4.86 -17.88 3.49
N SER A 71 -5.40 -17.18 2.51
CA SER A 71 -6.83 -17.20 2.19
C SER A 71 -7.24 -18.54 1.56
N TYR A 72 -6.44 -19.12 0.67
CA TYR A 72 -6.69 -20.43 0.08
C TYR A 72 -6.71 -21.54 1.15
N THR A 73 -5.71 -21.53 2.03
CA THR A 73 -5.59 -22.55 3.10
C THR A 73 -6.70 -22.39 4.16
N GLU A 74 -7.15 -21.16 4.41
CA GLU A 74 -8.35 -20.91 5.24
C GLU A 74 -9.58 -21.58 4.63
N GLY A 75 -9.74 -21.47 3.31
CA GLY A 75 -10.87 -22.10 2.58
C GLY A 75 -10.82 -23.63 2.58
N SER A 76 -9.64 -24.22 2.44
CA SER A 76 -9.46 -25.69 2.47
C SER A 76 -9.61 -26.31 3.85
N GLY A 77 -9.67 -25.50 4.92
CA GLY A 77 -9.81 -25.99 6.30
C GLY A 77 -8.58 -26.70 6.88
N ASN A 78 -7.43 -26.64 6.20
CA ASN A 78 -6.20 -27.27 6.67
C ASN A 78 -5.44 -26.33 7.63
N TYR A 79 -5.74 -26.48 8.92
CA TYR A 79 -5.14 -25.64 9.97
C TYR A 79 -3.64 -25.84 10.15
N GLU A 80 -3.12 -27.06 9.98
CA GLU A 80 -1.69 -27.35 10.09
C GLU A 80 -0.91 -26.65 8.98
N LYS A 81 -1.34 -26.78 7.71
CA LYS A 81 -0.74 -26.11 6.57
C LYS A 81 -0.77 -24.58 6.72
N LYS A 82 -1.77 -24.03 7.40
CA LYS A 82 -1.88 -22.61 7.68
C LYS A 82 -0.80 -22.11 8.63
N THR A 83 -0.49 -22.89 9.68
CA THR A 83 0.61 -22.60 10.60
C THR A 83 1.97 -22.67 9.87
N VAL A 84 2.13 -23.66 8.97
CA VAL A 84 3.30 -23.76 8.09
C VAL A 84 3.45 -22.51 7.24
N ILE A 85 2.40 -22.09 6.53
CA ILE A 85 2.42 -20.89 5.67
C ILE A 85 2.75 -19.63 6.48
N PHE A 86 2.20 -19.50 7.70
CA PHE A 86 2.52 -18.37 8.56
C PHE A 86 4.01 -18.33 8.93
N ASN A 87 4.59 -19.46 9.38
CA ASN A 87 6.01 -19.54 9.75
C ASN A 87 6.94 -19.32 8.55
N VAL A 88 6.64 -19.93 7.41
CA VAL A 88 7.36 -19.72 6.15
C VAL A 88 7.27 -18.25 5.71
N SER A 89 6.08 -17.64 5.84
CA SER A 89 5.89 -16.23 5.52
C SER A 89 6.74 -15.32 6.41
N ILE A 90 6.76 -15.53 7.73
CA ILE A 90 7.61 -14.78 8.66
C ILE A 90 9.08 -14.87 8.24
N LEU A 91 9.59 -16.09 7.95
CA LEU A 91 10.97 -16.29 7.53
C LEU A 91 11.28 -15.58 6.20
N LEU A 92 10.40 -15.72 5.21
CA LEU A 92 10.56 -15.08 3.90
C LEU A 92 10.60 -13.54 4.04
N HIS A 93 9.67 -12.96 4.82
CA HIS A 93 9.63 -11.51 5.03
C HIS A 93 10.84 -11.02 5.84
N PHE A 94 11.33 -11.80 6.78
CA PHE A 94 12.55 -11.48 7.51
C PHE A 94 13.76 -11.43 6.58
N ILE A 95 13.93 -12.42 5.69
CA ILE A 95 14.99 -12.43 4.68
C ILE A 95 14.88 -11.20 3.76
N VAL A 96 13.67 -10.91 3.25
CA VAL A 96 13.45 -9.76 2.35
C VAL A 96 13.65 -8.45 3.08
N ALA A 97 13.26 -8.32 4.35
CA ALA A 97 13.50 -7.13 5.15
C ALA A 97 15.00 -6.85 5.30
N ILE A 98 15.81 -7.88 5.55
CA ILE A 98 17.28 -7.76 5.63
C ILE A 98 17.86 -7.36 4.27
N VAL A 99 17.50 -8.05 3.19
CA VAL A 99 17.99 -7.76 1.84
C VAL A 99 17.62 -6.33 1.42
N ALA A 100 16.37 -5.92 1.65
CA ALA A 100 15.92 -4.57 1.38
C ALA A 100 16.66 -3.53 2.25
N GLY A 101 16.88 -3.83 3.54
CA GLY A 101 17.65 -2.98 4.44
C GLY A 101 19.09 -2.77 3.96
N ILE A 102 19.78 -3.86 3.56
CA ILE A 102 21.13 -3.79 3.00
C ILE A 102 21.14 -2.98 1.70
N ALA A 103 20.20 -3.23 0.79
CA ALA A 103 20.08 -2.50 -0.46
C ALA A 103 19.85 -1.00 -0.22
N LEU A 104 19.00 -0.64 0.76
CA LEU A 104 18.78 0.74 1.14
C LEU A 104 20.04 1.38 1.75
N ILE A 105 20.78 0.70 2.59
CA ILE A 105 22.05 1.22 3.15
C ILE A 105 23.05 1.50 2.03
N ILE A 106 23.20 0.57 1.07
CA ILE A 106 24.08 0.78 -0.09
C ILE A 106 23.61 1.98 -0.92
N ASN A 107 22.30 2.06 -1.22
CA ASN A 107 21.73 3.20 -1.94
C ASN A 107 21.92 4.51 -1.17
N GLY A 108 21.76 4.50 0.15
CA GLY A 108 22.01 5.67 0.99
C GLY A 108 23.44 6.17 0.86
N TYR A 109 24.42 5.26 0.90
CA TYR A 109 25.81 5.61 0.69
C TYR A 109 26.05 6.31 -0.67
N ILE A 110 25.48 5.76 -1.74
CA ILE A 110 25.59 6.33 -3.09
C ILE A 110 24.90 7.70 -3.17
N PHE A 111 23.71 7.83 -2.61
CA PHE A 111 22.90 9.04 -2.67
C PHE A 111 23.54 10.21 -1.91
N PHE A 112 24.05 9.97 -0.70
CA PHE A 112 24.69 11.00 0.12
C PHE A 112 26.08 11.39 -0.39
N ASN A 113 26.75 10.54 -1.20
CA ASN A 113 28.09 10.80 -1.72
C ASN A 113 28.12 11.38 -3.15
N GLY A 114 27.01 11.94 -3.65
CA GLY A 114 27.11 12.68 -4.91
C GLY A 114 25.84 12.81 -5.76
N ILE A 115 24.70 12.24 -5.33
CA ILE A 115 23.45 12.34 -6.08
C ILE A 115 22.49 13.33 -5.45
N LEU A 116 22.39 13.36 -4.11
CA LEU A 116 21.45 14.24 -3.42
C LEU A 116 22.08 15.60 -3.11
N ASN A 117 21.46 16.67 -3.61
CA ASN A 117 21.79 18.04 -3.26
C ASN A 117 21.13 18.42 -1.92
N ILE A 118 21.75 18.01 -0.81
CA ILE A 118 21.33 18.38 0.54
C ILE A 118 22.32 19.40 1.09
N PRO A 119 21.85 20.51 1.70
CA PRO A 119 22.74 21.47 2.35
C PRO A 119 23.66 20.77 3.35
N MET A 120 24.96 21.11 3.36
CA MET A 120 25.95 20.46 4.23
C MET A 120 25.56 20.50 5.72
N GLU A 121 24.94 21.60 6.15
CA GLU A 121 24.45 21.79 7.52
C GLU A 121 23.35 20.78 7.90
N ARG A 122 22.60 20.26 6.91
CA ARG A 122 21.51 19.31 7.09
C ARG A 122 21.87 17.87 6.75
N ALA A 123 23.07 17.62 6.22
CA ALA A 123 23.49 16.29 5.78
C ALA A 123 23.45 15.26 6.93
N HIS A 124 23.94 15.62 8.12
CA HIS A 124 23.90 14.74 9.29
C HIS A 124 22.47 14.41 9.74
N ALA A 125 21.61 15.43 9.81
CA ALA A 125 20.19 15.22 10.13
C ALA A 125 19.50 14.30 9.12
N ALA A 126 19.76 14.54 7.81
CA ALA A 126 19.22 13.71 6.73
C ALA A 126 19.67 12.24 6.80
N GLN A 127 20.94 11.99 7.17
CA GLN A 127 21.46 10.63 7.37
C GLN A 127 20.77 9.91 8.54
N ILE A 128 20.53 10.57 9.67
CA ILE A 128 19.80 10.01 10.82
C ILE A 128 18.36 9.66 10.40
N VAL A 129 17.68 10.59 9.73
CA VAL A 129 16.31 10.39 9.22
C VAL A 129 16.28 9.23 8.24
N TYR A 130 17.25 9.14 7.31
CA TYR A 130 17.36 8.03 6.37
C TYR A 130 17.51 6.70 7.07
N GLY A 131 18.42 6.59 8.04
CA GLY A 131 18.63 5.38 8.84
C GLY A 131 17.35 4.96 9.58
N GLY A 132 16.64 5.93 10.18
CA GLY A 132 15.34 5.70 10.82
C GLY A 132 14.28 5.16 9.83
N LEU A 133 14.21 5.75 8.64
CA LEU A 133 13.26 5.30 7.60
C LEU A 133 13.64 3.92 7.01
N VAL A 134 14.93 3.57 6.93
CA VAL A 134 15.36 2.21 6.57
C VAL A 134 14.85 1.19 7.59
N ALA A 135 15.05 1.43 8.88
CA ALA A 135 14.52 0.58 9.95
C ALA A 135 12.97 0.51 9.90
N SER A 136 12.31 1.64 9.68
CA SER A 136 10.86 1.73 9.47
C SER A 136 10.37 0.82 8.35
N THR A 137 11.08 0.81 7.22
CA THR A 137 10.75 -0.04 6.07
C THR A 137 10.88 -1.52 6.41
N MET A 138 11.94 -1.92 7.13
CA MET A 138 12.11 -3.30 7.57
C MET A 138 10.97 -3.75 8.48
N PHE A 139 10.55 -2.92 9.44
CA PHE A 139 9.39 -3.21 10.29
C PHE A 139 8.09 -3.28 9.49
N THR A 140 7.90 -2.40 8.51
CA THR A 140 6.72 -2.41 7.64
C THR A 140 6.63 -3.72 6.83
N VAL A 141 7.74 -4.23 6.30
CA VAL A 141 7.78 -5.54 5.64
C VAL A 141 7.36 -6.65 6.60
N MET A 142 7.79 -6.60 7.86
CA MET A 142 7.43 -7.59 8.88
C MET A 142 5.97 -7.52 9.34
N THR A 143 5.19 -6.47 9.03
CA THR A 143 3.74 -6.44 9.31
C THR A 143 2.94 -7.30 8.34
N VAL A 144 3.46 -7.58 7.14
CA VAL A 144 2.72 -8.24 6.06
C VAL A 144 2.16 -9.62 6.42
N PRO A 145 2.90 -10.54 7.08
CA PRO A 145 2.34 -11.82 7.52
C PRO A 145 1.12 -11.67 8.44
N TYR A 146 1.14 -10.71 9.34
CA TYR A 146 0.03 -10.42 10.26
C TYR A 146 -1.14 -9.77 9.54
N ASP A 147 -0.88 -8.87 8.58
CA ASP A 147 -1.90 -8.33 7.67
C ASP A 147 -2.60 -9.44 6.90
N ALA A 148 -1.85 -10.41 6.40
CA ALA A 148 -2.39 -11.55 5.67
C ALA A 148 -3.28 -12.43 6.55
N VAL A 149 -2.92 -12.66 7.82
CA VAL A 149 -3.77 -13.35 8.79
C VAL A 149 -5.08 -12.61 9.02
N LEU A 150 -5.02 -11.31 9.32
CA LEU A 150 -6.23 -10.49 9.53
C LEU A 150 -7.14 -10.46 8.30
N ASN A 151 -6.55 -10.36 7.11
CA ASN A 151 -7.29 -10.37 5.86
C ASN A 151 -7.91 -11.76 5.59
N SER A 152 -7.16 -12.86 5.75
CA SER A 152 -7.68 -14.22 5.55
C SER A 152 -8.81 -14.57 6.54
N ARG A 153 -8.75 -14.05 7.76
CA ARG A 153 -9.81 -14.14 8.77
C ARG A 153 -10.95 -13.15 8.57
N GLU A 154 -10.85 -12.29 7.53
CA GLU A 154 -11.82 -11.22 7.23
C GLU A 154 -12.02 -10.24 8.40
N ASN A 155 -11.03 -10.09 9.28
CA ASN A 155 -11.08 -9.16 10.41
C ASN A 155 -10.72 -7.73 9.98
N MET A 156 -11.48 -7.20 9.02
CA MET A 156 -11.26 -5.85 8.49
C MET A 156 -11.51 -4.75 9.52
N ARG A 157 -12.30 -5.05 10.57
CA ARG A 157 -12.50 -4.11 11.68
C ARG A 157 -11.20 -3.81 12.42
N TYR A 158 -10.46 -4.86 12.81
CA TYR A 158 -9.19 -4.68 13.51
C TYR A 158 -8.12 -4.08 12.58
N TYR A 159 -8.06 -4.54 11.34
CA TYR A 159 -7.20 -3.97 10.32
C TYR A 159 -7.45 -2.46 10.11
N ALA A 160 -8.71 -2.03 10.06
CA ALA A 160 -9.07 -0.62 9.96
C ALA A 160 -8.68 0.17 11.22
N PHE A 161 -8.90 -0.41 12.40
CA PHE A 161 -8.50 0.19 13.67
C PHE A 161 -7.00 0.47 13.74
N VAL A 162 -6.14 -0.52 13.39
CA VAL A 162 -4.68 -0.33 13.38
C VAL A 162 -4.26 0.77 12.40
N GLY A 163 -4.88 0.83 11.21
CA GLY A 163 -4.57 1.88 10.24
C GLY A 163 -5.01 3.29 10.67
N ILE A 164 -6.13 3.41 11.39
CA ILE A 164 -6.55 4.68 11.99
C ILE A 164 -5.57 5.07 13.12
N LEU A 165 -5.21 4.12 13.97
CA LEU A 165 -4.24 4.33 15.05
C LEU A 165 -2.89 4.81 14.50
N GLU A 166 -2.40 4.19 13.44
CA GLU A 166 -1.18 4.63 12.74
C GLU A 166 -1.28 6.11 12.28
N SER A 167 -2.41 6.49 11.71
CA SER A 167 -2.63 7.88 11.26
C SER A 167 -2.70 8.86 12.45
N VAL A 168 -3.33 8.47 13.54
CA VAL A 168 -3.38 9.25 14.78
C VAL A 168 -1.99 9.40 15.38
N LEU A 169 -1.17 8.33 15.40
CA LEU A 169 0.22 8.40 15.86
C LEU A 169 1.04 9.37 14.98
N LYS A 170 0.87 9.36 13.66
CA LYS A 170 1.50 10.33 12.76
C LYS A 170 1.11 11.78 13.09
N LEU A 171 -0.15 12.00 13.43
CA LEU A 171 -0.63 13.31 13.88
C LEU A 171 0.02 13.73 15.22
N PHE A 172 0.13 12.80 16.19
CA PHE A 172 0.84 13.07 17.44
C PHE A 172 2.30 13.39 17.22
N VAL A 173 2.99 12.68 16.32
CA VAL A 173 4.38 12.98 15.94
C VAL A 173 4.48 14.39 15.35
N ALA A 174 3.51 14.80 14.53
CA ALA A 174 3.47 16.16 13.98
C ALA A 174 3.37 17.22 15.09
N PHE A 175 2.48 17.02 16.06
CA PHE A 175 2.37 17.92 17.21
C PHE A 175 3.64 17.91 18.08
N ALA A 176 4.21 16.73 18.35
CA ALA A 176 5.47 16.63 19.10
C ALA A 176 6.60 17.40 18.42
N CYS A 177 6.65 17.36 17.08
CA CYS A 177 7.62 18.13 16.30
C CYS A 177 7.45 19.65 16.47
N VAL A 178 6.21 20.17 16.54
CA VAL A 178 5.95 21.60 16.78
C VAL A 178 6.56 22.09 18.10
N TYR A 179 6.44 21.28 19.15
CA TYR A 179 6.91 21.62 20.50
C TYR A 179 8.35 21.17 20.79
N ALA A 180 9.02 20.54 19.80
CA ALA A 180 10.40 20.09 19.99
C ALA A 180 11.37 21.24 20.16
N SER A 181 12.21 21.15 21.20
CA SER A 181 13.33 22.08 21.48
C SER A 181 14.62 21.71 20.75
N HIS A 182 14.70 20.47 20.24
CA HIS A 182 15.83 19.92 19.48
C HIS A 182 15.60 20.09 17.98
N ASP A 183 16.54 19.63 17.17
CA ASP A 183 16.40 19.63 15.71
C ASP A 183 15.11 18.90 15.28
N ARG A 184 14.16 19.69 14.79
CA ARG A 184 12.80 19.20 14.44
C ARG A 184 12.80 18.14 13.36
N LEU A 185 13.75 18.21 12.41
CA LEU A 185 13.87 17.21 11.35
C LEU A 185 14.26 15.84 11.90
N ILE A 186 15.23 15.81 12.84
CA ILE A 186 15.66 14.58 13.51
C ILE A 186 14.53 14.01 14.36
N VAL A 187 13.89 14.85 15.18
CA VAL A 187 12.77 14.43 16.04
C VAL A 187 11.65 13.83 15.18
N TYR A 188 11.26 14.50 14.11
CA TYR A 188 10.23 14.02 13.20
C TYR A 188 10.61 12.68 12.57
N GLY A 189 11.81 12.57 12.01
CA GLY A 189 12.26 11.34 11.34
C GLY A 189 12.35 10.15 12.28
N VAL A 190 12.90 10.33 13.49
CA VAL A 190 13.03 9.26 14.49
C VAL A 190 11.65 8.81 15.00
N LEU A 191 10.77 9.75 15.35
CA LEU A 191 9.43 9.40 15.82
C LEU A 191 8.59 8.73 14.72
N MET A 192 8.70 9.18 13.47
CA MET A 192 8.06 8.52 12.33
C MET A 192 8.58 7.10 12.12
N ALA A 193 9.87 6.86 12.34
CA ALA A 193 10.46 5.53 12.25
C ALA A 193 9.96 4.56 13.34
N CYS A 194 9.55 5.08 14.50
CA CYS A 194 8.99 4.26 15.59
C CYS A 194 7.56 3.76 15.30
N ILE A 195 6.81 4.44 14.43
CA ILE A 195 5.39 4.09 14.18
C ILE A 195 5.24 2.66 13.62
N PRO A 196 5.96 2.20 12.59
CA PRO A 196 5.84 0.83 12.11
C PRO A 196 6.25 -0.22 13.15
N PHE A 197 7.20 0.08 14.02
CA PHE A 197 7.54 -0.80 15.14
C PHE A 197 6.37 -0.94 16.11
N ILE A 198 5.69 0.16 16.45
CA ILE A 198 4.51 0.15 17.32
C ILE A 198 3.37 -0.64 16.66
N THR A 199 3.09 -0.38 15.38
CA THR A 199 2.01 -1.07 14.66
C THR A 199 2.30 -2.56 14.50
N LEU A 200 3.54 -2.94 14.19
CA LEU A 200 3.98 -4.34 14.16
C LEU A 200 3.77 -5.01 15.52
N SER A 201 4.19 -4.36 16.61
CA SER A 201 4.04 -4.90 17.98
C SER A 201 2.57 -5.12 18.35
N ILE A 202 1.70 -4.18 18.02
CA ILE A 202 0.25 -4.29 18.25
C ILE A 202 -0.36 -5.44 17.46
N MET A 203 0.01 -5.59 16.18
CA MET A 203 -0.50 -6.66 15.32
C MET A 203 0.02 -8.03 15.77
N LEU A 204 1.31 -8.11 16.13
CA LEU A 204 1.94 -9.30 16.67
C LEU A 204 1.21 -9.77 17.93
N LEU A 205 1.09 -8.90 18.94
CA LEU A 205 0.42 -9.23 20.21
C LEU A 205 -1.02 -9.68 20.00
N TYR A 206 -1.75 -9.01 19.13
CA TYR A 206 -3.14 -9.36 18.83
C TYR A 206 -3.25 -10.71 18.12
N CYS A 207 -2.47 -10.92 17.04
CA CYS A 207 -2.56 -12.14 16.25
C CYS A 207 -2.13 -13.37 17.05
N HIS A 208 -1.04 -13.30 17.80
CA HIS A 208 -0.59 -14.41 18.66
C HIS A 208 -1.58 -14.74 19.78
N LYS A 209 -2.34 -13.75 20.28
CA LYS A 209 -3.36 -13.98 21.30
C LYS A 209 -4.66 -14.58 20.75
N HIS A 210 -5.06 -14.26 19.53
CA HIS A 210 -6.38 -14.56 19.00
C HIS A 210 -6.41 -15.66 17.92
N TYR A 211 -5.26 -15.98 17.31
CA TYR A 211 -5.17 -16.90 16.18
C TYR A 211 -4.15 -18.00 16.44
N ALA A 212 -4.60 -19.23 16.52
CA ALA A 212 -3.76 -20.40 16.83
C ALA A 212 -2.64 -20.63 15.81
N GLU A 213 -2.90 -20.30 14.53
CA GLU A 213 -1.90 -20.39 13.46
C GLU A 213 -0.70 -19.45 13.62
N CYS A 214 -0.82 -18.41 14.43
CA CYS A 214 0.27 -17.47 14.72
C CYS A 214 1.23 -18.00 15.79
N THR A 215 1.57 -19.27 15.76
CA THR A 215 2.55 -19.88 16.65
C THR A 215 3.92 -19.83 15.98
N LEU A 216 4.88 -19.10 16.57
CA LEU A 216 6.25 -19.01 16.07
C LEU A 216 7.05 -20.23 16.49
N SER A 217 7.22 -21.18 15.58
CA SER A 217 8.09 -22.35 15.74
C SER A 217 8.65 -22.76 14.38
N ILE A 218 9.58 -21.95 13.88
CA ILE A 218 10.15 -22.13 12.53
C ILE A 218 10.78 -23.52 12.39
N GLN A 219 11.44 -24.05 13.43
CA GLN A 219 12.05 -25.38 13.37
C GLN A 219 11.05 -26.51 13.14
N HIS A 220 9.83 -26.40 13.67
CA HIS A 220 8.81 -27.42 13.59
C HIS A 220 7.91 -27.27 12.36
N TYR A 221 7.62 -26.01 11.95
CA TYR A 221 6.69 -25.71 10.87
C TYR A 221 7.39 -25.21 9.59
N PHE A 222 8.70 -25.41 9.45
CA PHE A 222 9.38 -25.09 8.21
C PHE A 222 9.14 -26.18 7.17
N ASP A 223 8.60 -25.79 6.02
CA ASP A 223 8.45 -26.67 4.85
C ASP A 223 9.15 -26.04 3.65
N ARG A 224 10.11 -26.76 3.09
CA ARG A 224 10.94 -26.30 1.97
C ARG A 224 10.14 -26.13 0.69
N ASP A 225 9.15 -26.99 0.45
CA ASP A 225 8.36 -26.94 -0.77
C ASP A 225 7.40 -25.75 -0.73
N THR A 226 6.72 -25.52 0.40
CA THR A 226 5.92 -24.32 0.63
C THR A 226 6.77 -23.04 0.52
N MET A 227 8.00 -23.04 1.06
CA MET A 227 8.92 -21.90 0.95
C MET A 227 9.28 -21.61 -0.51
N LYS A 228 9.59 -22.64 -1.30
CA LYS A 228 9.92 -22.53 -2.71
C LYS A 228 8.71 -22.03 -3.53
N GLU A 229 7.54 -22.56 -3.25
CA GLU A 229 6.29 -22.16 -3.92
C GLU A 229 5.96 -20.69 -3.63
N MET A 230 6.00 -20.27 -2.37
CA MET A 230 5.76 -18.88 -1.97
C MET A 230 6.81 -17.92 -2.53
N ALA A 231 8.10 -18.29 -2.49
CA ALA A 231 9.18 -17.48 -3.03
C ALA A 231 9.08 -17.33 -4.56
N SER A 232 8.75 -18.41 -5.27
CA SER A 232 8.52 -18.39 -6.72
C SER A 232 7.34 -17.47 -7.09
N PHE A 233 6.21 -17.63 -6.40
CA PHE A 233 5.04 -16.78 -6.63
C PHE A 233 5.33 -15.30 -6.31
N PHE A 234 6.05 -15.03 -5.23
CA PHE A 234 6.54 -13.69 -4.92
C PHE A 234 7.42 -13.13 -6.04
N GLY A 235 8.37 -13.91 -6.54
CA GLY A 235 9.27 -13.49 -7.62
C GLY A 235 8.51 -13.12 -8.91
N TRP A 236 7.54 -13.90 -9.34
CA TRP A 236 6.69 -13.58 -10.47
C TRP A 236 5.83 -12.34 -10.25
N ASN A 237 5.24 -12.20 -9.06
CA ASN A 237 4.50 -10.98 -8.68
C ASN A 237 5.39 -9.74 -8.65
N LEU A 238 6.63 -9.89 -8.19
CA LEU A 238 7.62 -8.82 -8.19
C LEU A 238 7.89 -8.33 -9.60
N LEU A 239 8.19 -9.25 -10.53
CA LEU A 239 8.42 -8.91 -11.94
C LEU A 239 7.19 -8.20 -12.55
N ASN A 240 5.99 -8.72 -12.32
CA ASN A 240 4.77 -8.10 -12.80
C ASN A 240 4.60 -6.67 -12.26
N THR A 241 4.80 -6.47 -10.96
CA THR A 241 4.70 -5.14 -10.33
C THR A 241 5.75 -4.18 -10.86
N MET A 242 7.00 -4.65 -11.08
CA MET A 242 8.06 -3.85 -11.69
C MET A 242 7.70 -3.44 -13.12
N ILE A 243 7.18 -4.33 -13.95
CA ILE A 243 6.74 -4.02 -15.32
C ILE A 243 5.67 -2.92 -15.32
N VAL A 244 4.69 -3.00 -14.41
CA VAL A 244 3.64 -1.98 -14.28
C VAL A 244 4.24 -0.62 -13.91
N ILE A 245 5.14 -0.57 -12.94
CA ILE A 245 5.80 0.68 -12.52
C ILE A 245 6.67 1.25 -13.65
N ILE A 246 7.47 0.41 -14.31
CA ILE A 246 8.31 0.82 -15.44
C ILE A 246 7.43 1.35 -16.58
N SER A 247 6.27 0.74 -16.84
CA SER A 247 5.34 1.20 -17.86
C SER A 247 4.78 2.60 -17.55
N ILE A 248 4.39 2.85 -16.29
CA ILE A 248 3.85 4.15 -15.86
C ILE A 248 4.94 5.23 -15.92
N GLN A 249 6.12 4.94 -15.39
CA GLN A 249 7.22 5.89 -15.38
C GLN A 249 7.84 6.07 -16.78
N GLY A 250 7.95 5.00 -17.55
CA GLY A 250 8.40 5.05 -18.95
C GLY A 250 7.49 5.91 -19.82
N GLN A 251 6.18 5.81 -19.64
CA GLN A 251 5.22 6.69 -20.32
C GLN A 251 5.50 8.17 -19.99
N SER A 252 5.76 8.50 -18.73
CA SER A 252 6.09 9.86 -18.31
C SER A 252 7.40 10.37 -18.95
N VAL A 253 8.42 9.52 -19.01
CA VAL A 253 9.70 9.85 -19.67
C VAL A 253 9.52 10.06 -21.17
N LEU A 254 8.78 9.20 -21.84
CA LEU A 254 8.49 9.34 -23.27
C LEU A 254 7.69 10.61 -23.56
N LEU A 255 6.66 10.91 -22.78
CA LEU A 255 5.88 12.14 -22.92
C LEU A 255 6.77 13.39 -22.73
N ASN A 256 7.64 13.37 -21.75
CA ASN A 256 8.56 14.47 -21.51
C ASN A 256 9.56 14.66 -22.66
N HIS A 257 10.13 13.56 -23.14
CA HIS A 257 11.15 13.60 -24.22
C HIS A 257 10.57 14.10 -25.54
N PHE A 258 9.38 13.63 -25.95
CA PHE A 258 8.82 13.97 -27.26
C PHE A 258 7.92 15.20 -27.24
N PHE A 259 7.25 15.50 -26.14
CA PHE A 259 6.21 16.53 -26.05
C PHE A 259 6.47 17.59 -24.98
N GLY A 260 7.58 17.46 -24.23
CA GLY A 260 8.01 18.44 -23.25
C GLY A 260 7.27 18.38 -21.91
N THR A 261 7.57 19.34 -21.06
CA THR A 261 7.15 19.35 -19.66
C THR A 261 5.65 19.62 -19.49
N LEU A 262 5.01 20.33 -20.41
CA LEU A 262 3.60 20.72 -20.31
C LEU A 262 2.67 19.50 -20.37
N LEU A 263 2.88 18.60 -21.35
CA LEU A 263 2.09 17.37 -21.46
C LEU A 263 2.40 16.40 -20.34
N ASN A 264 3.65 16.35 -19.87
CA ASN A 264 4.02 15.54 -18.73
C ASN A 264 3.34 16.02 -17.43
N ALA A 265 3.20 17.35 -17.25
CA ALA A 265 2.42 17.90 -16.14
C ALA A 265 0.94 17.51 -16.23
N ALA A 266 0.34 17.58 -17.43
CA ALA A 266 -1.04 17.13 -17.66
C ALA A 266 -1.23 15.65 -17.32
N GLN A 267 -0.27 14.79 -17.70
CA GLN A 267 -0.26 13.37 -17.35
C GLN A 267 -0.12 13.16 -15.83
N GLY A 268 0.74 13.91 -15.16
CA GLY A 268 0.92 13.84 -13.70
C GLY A 268 -0.38 14.17 -12.94
N ILE A 269 -1.07 15.24 -13.32
CA ILE A 269 -2.36 15.64 -12.77
C ILE A 269 -3.40 14.53 -13.01
N THR A 270 -3.43 14.00 -14.22
CA THR A 270 -4.34 12.91 -14.60
C THR A 270 -4.12 11.66 -13.75
N THR A 271 -2.88 11.26 -13.58
CA THR A 271 -2.51 10.08 -12.76
C THR A 271 -2.88 10.28 -11.30
N GLN A 272 -2.68 11.49 -10.77
CA GLN A 272 -3.03 11.81 -9.38
C GLN A 272 -4.55 11.73 -9.15
N LEU A 273 -5.36 12.35 -10.02
CA LEU A 273 -6.81 12.31 -9.92
C LEU A 273 -7.34 10.87 -10.05
N ASN A 274 -6.87 10.14 -11.07
CA ASN A 274 -7.26 8.77 -11.30
C ASN A 274 -6.90 7.84 -10.13
N GLY A 275 -5.74 8.04 -9.51
CA GLY A 275 -5.30 7.28 -8.33
C GLY A 275 -6.25 7.44 -7.14
N GLN A 276 -6.76 8.65 -6.90
CA GLN A 276 -7.74 8.90 -5.84
C GLN A 276 -9.08 8.19 -6.12
N LEU A 277 -9.54 8.23 -7.35
CA LEU A 277 -10.79 7.55 -7.74
C LEU A 277 -10.64 6.02 -7.69
N GLN A 278 -9.49 5.51 -8.11
CA GLN A 278 -9.20 4.06 -8.09
C GLN A 278 -9.08 3.51 -6.66
N ALA A 279 -8.72 4.34 -5.67
CA ALA A 279 -8.64 3.93 -4.26
C ALA A 279 -9.99 3.41 -3.72
N LEU A 280 -11.12 3.94 -4.23
CA LEU A 280 -12.46 3.46 -3.88
C LEU A 280 -12.68 2.00 -4.33
N SER A 281 -12.34 1.70 -5.57
CA SER A 281 -12.45 0.31 -6.09
C SER A 281 -11.48 -0.63 -5.40
N SER A 282 -10.30 -0.15 -5.03
CA SER A 282 -9.29 -0.94 -4.29
C SER A 282 -9.79 -1.39 -2.92
N GLY A 283 -10.55 -0.56 -2.22
CA GLY A 283 -11.18 -0.91 -0.94
C GLY A 283 -12.14 -2.10 -1.08
N MET A 284 -12.98 -2.07 -2.11
CA MET A 284 -13.91 -3.17 -2.42
C MET A 284 -13.16 -4.46 -2.78
N THR A 285 -12.18 -4.36 -3.66
CA THR A 285 -11.35 -5.51 -4.08
C THR A 285 -10.63 -6.14 -2.88
N LYS A 286 -10.08 -5.33 -1.99
CA LYS A 286 -9.41 -5.81 -0.77
C LYS A 286 -10.35 -6.60 0.15
N ALA A 287 -11.62 -6.21 0.26
CA ALA A 287 -12.61 -6.94 1.04
C ALA A 287 -13.05 -8.26 0.38
N LEU A 288 -12.95 -8.36 -0.95
CA LEU A 288 -13.34 -9.54 -1.73
C LEU A 288 -12.22 -10.57 -1.89
N ASN A 289 -10.97 -10.15 -1.92
CA ASN A 289 -9.83 -11.04 -2.12
C ASN A 289 -9.82 -12.27 -1.19
N PRO A 290 -10.05 -12.15 0.14
CA PRO A 290 -10.10 -13.32 1.00
C PRO A 290 -11.31 -14.25 0.71
N VAL A 291 -12.43 -13.69 0.25
CA VAL A 291 -13.62 -14.51 -0.11
C VAL A 291 -13.34 -15.32 -1.37
N ILE A 292 -12.69 -14.73 -2.38
CA ILE A 292 -12.26 -15.41 -3.61
C ILE A 292 -11.27 -16.53 -3.27
N GLY A 293 -10.22 -16.23 -2.50
CA GLY A 293 -9.22 -17.22 -2.11
C GLY A 293 -9.78 -18.38 -1.28
N LYS A 294 -10.69 -18.08 -0.33
CA LYS A 294 -11.37 -19.11 0.48
C LYS A 294 -12.28 -20.01 -0.35
N SER A 295 -13.08 -19.43 -1.25
CA SER A 295 -13.98 -20.20 -2.10
C SER A 295 -13.21 -21.11 -3.07
N ALA A 296 -12.04 -20.67 -3.55
CA ALA A 296 -11.13 -21.51 -4.32
C ALA A 296 -10.60 -22.68 -3.48
N GLY A 297 -10.09 -22.40 -2.27
CA GLY A 297 -9.57 -23.42 -1.35
C GLY A 297 -10.63 -24.43 -0.84
N ALA A 298 -11.88 -23.98 -0.73
CA ALA A 298 -13.03 -24.83 -0.38
C ALA A 298 -13.63 -25.57 -1.58
N HIS A 299 -13.13 -25.38 -2.79
CA HIS A 299 -13.68 -25.90 -4.05
C HIS A 299 -15.16 -25.53 -4.28
N ASP A 300 -15.63 -24.40 -3.70
CA ASP A 300 -16.98 -23.87 -3.95
C ASP A 300 -17.00 -22.99 -5.20
N GLY A 301 -17.13 -23.64 -6.36
CA GLY A 301 -17.15 -22.98 -7.66
C GLY A 301 -18.28 -21.96 -7.82
N ASN A 302 -19.43 -22.17 -7.18
CA ASN A 302 -20.56 -21.23 -7.23
C ASN A 302 -20.26 -19.93 -6.48
N LEU A 303 -19.73 -20.03 -5.26
CA LEU A 303 -19.34 -18.85 -4.47
C LEU A 303 -18.18 -18.14 -5.14
N PHE A 304 -17.21 -18.89 -5.66
CA PHE A 304 -16.06 -18.35 -6.39
C PHE A 304 -16.49 -17.49 -7.58
N LEU A 305 -17.26 -18.05 -8.54
CA LEU A 305 -17.73 -17.35 -9.72
C LEU A 305 -18.60 -16.12 -9.36
N LYS A 306 -19.52 -16.28 -8.41
CA LYS A 306 -20.33 -15.16 -7.92
C LYS A 306 -19.47 -14.04 -7.34
N SER A 307 -18.47 -14.36 -6.54
CA SER A 307 -17.57 -13.38 -5.92
C SER A 307 -16.77 -12.61 -6.98
N VAL A 308 -16.29 -13.29 -8.03
CA VAL A 308 -15.57 -12.67 -9.15
C VAL A 308 -16.50 -11.74 -9.94
N ILE A 309 -17.65 -12.23 -10.40
CA ILE A 309 -18.57 -11.47 -11.25
C ILE A 309 -19.17 -10.27 -10.49
N TYR A 310 -19.72 -10.50 -9.30
CA TYR A 310 -20.31 -9.42 -8.52
C TYR A 310 -19.26 -8.44 -8.00
N GLY A 311 -18.07 -8.92 -7.68
CA GLY A 311 -16.95 -8.07 -7.30
C GLY A 311 -16.57 -7.05 -8.37
N SER A 312 -16.41 -7.50 -9.61
CA SER A 312 -16.17 -6.60 -10.74
C SER A 312 -17.34 -5.64 -11.00
N LYS A 313 -18.58 -6.14 -10.97
CA LYS A 313 -19.79 -5.31 -11.15
C LYS A 313 -19.91 -4.22 -10.10
N PHE A 314 -19.74 -4.54 -8.81
CA PHE A 314 -19.85 -3.56 -7.74
C PHE A 314 -18.67 -2.58 -7.76
N SER A 315 -17.45 -3.03 -8.04
CA SER A 315 -16.28 -2.15 -8.15
C SER A 315 -16.44 -1.16 -9.29
N SER A 316 -16.93 -1.60 -10.45
CA SER A 316 -17.18 -0.73 -11.59
C SER A 316 -18.33 0.24 -11.35
N ALA A 317 -19.40 -0.19 -10.67
CA ALA A 317 -20.50 0.68 -10.29
C ALA A 317 -20.06 1.79 -9.32
N LEU A 318 -19.29 1.44 -8.27
CA LEU A 318 -18.75 2.41 -7.31
C LEU A 318 -17.81 3.42 -7.98
N PHE A 319 -16.94 2.95 -8.87
CA PHE A 319 -16.08 3.85 -9.64
C PHE A 319 -16.91 4.78 -10.52
N SER A 320 -17.91 4.25 -11.23
CA SER A 320 -18.75 5.01 -12.17
C SER A 320 -19.53 6.13 -11.50
N ILE A 321 -20.01 5.94 -10.25
CA ILE A 321 -20.75 6.98 -9.50
C ILE A 321 -19.96 8.29 -9.43
N ILE A 322 -18.63 8.21 -9.32
CA ILE A 322 -17.79 9.41 -9.23
C ILE A 322 -17.11 9.69 -10.58
N ALA A 323 -16.70 8.67 -11.30
CA ALA A 323 -16.00 8.85 -12.59
C ALA A 323 -16.88 9.50 -13.66
N ILE A 324 -18.18 9.19 -13.71
CA ILE A 324 -19.08 9.79 -14.71
C ILE A 324 -19.24 11.31 -14.50
N PRO A 325 -19.59 11.81 -13.29
CA PRO A 325 -19.60 13.26 -13.05
C PRO A 325 -18.26 13.93 -13.33
N VAL A 326 -17.15 13.29 -12.93
CA VAL A 326 -15.80 13.84 -13.19
C VAL A 326 -15.48 13.86 -14.69
N PHE A 327 -15.91 12.85 -15.46
CA PHE A 327 -15.71 12.80 -16.91
C PHE A 327 -16.49 13.92 -17.63
N LEU A 328 -17.74 14.16 -17.23
CA LEU A 328 -18.60 15.17 -17.83
C LEU A 328 -18.14 16.59 -17.47
N GLU A 329 -17.92 16.84 -16.18
CA GLU A 329 -17.59 18.13 -15.60
C GLU A 329 -16.08 18.34 -15.39
N ALA A 330 -15.21 17.57 -16.09
CA ALA A 330 -13.77 17.66 -15.95
C ALA A 330 -13.21 19.09 -16.07
N PRO A 331 -13.65 19.95 -17.03
CA PRO A 331 -13.13 21.31 -17.13
C PRO A 331 -13.44 22.14 -15.87
N TYR A 332 -14.66 22.02 -15.34
CA TYR A 332 -15.11 22.77 -14.16
C TYR A 332 -14.40 22.28 -12.88
N ILE A 333 -14.32 20.97 -12.67
CA ILE A 333 -13.67 20.36 -11.51
C ILE A 333 -12.19 20.73 -11.48
N LEU A 334 -11.51 20.63 -12.64
CA LEU A 334 -10.10 20.98 -12.74
C LEU A 334 -9.85 22.47 -12.48
N LYS A 335 -10.73 23.35 -12.97
CA LYS A 335 -10.63 24.79 -12.72
C LYS A 335 -10.77 25.15 -11.24
N ILE A 336 -11.68 24.48 -10.51
CA ILE A 336 -11.82 24.66 -9.05
C ILE A 336 -10.56 24.15 -8.32
N TRP A 337 -10.01 23.01 -8.76
CA TRP A 337 -8.89 22.38 -8.07
C TRP A 337 -7.57 23.10 -8.33
N LEU A 338 -7.25 23.41 -9.61
CA LEU A 338 -5.92 23.88 -10.03
C LEU A 338 -5.85 25.39 -10.30
N LYS A 339 -6.99 26.09 -10.40
CA LYS A 339 -7.13 27.48 -10.90
C LYS A 339 -6.67 27.64 -12.36
N GLU A 340 -5.42 27.26 -12.67
CA GLU A 340 -4.88 27.18 -14.04
C GLU A 340 -4.74 25.72 -14.45
N VAL A 341 -5.41 25.35 -15.54
CA VAL A 341 -5.46 23.98 -16.04
C VAL A 341 -4.52 23.86 -17.23
N PRO A 342 -3.45 23.04 -17.16
CA PRO A 342 -2.57 22.83 -18.31
C PRO A 342 -3.33 22.30 -19.50
N GLU A 343 -2.88 22.70 -20.69
CA GLU A 343 -3.45 22.24 -21.96
C GLU A 343 -3.44 20.69 -22.02
N TRP A 344 -4.44 20.10 -22.65
CA TRP A 344 -4.64 18.63 -22.78
C TRP A 344 -5.03 17.88 -21.50
N THR A 345 -4.96 18.47 -20.31
CA THR A 345 -5.29 17.78 -19.04
C THR A 345 -6.70 17.19 -19.06
N VAL A 346 -7.68 17.94 -19.58
CA VAL A 346 -9.08 17.48 -19.68
C VAL A 346 -9.19 16.23 -20.58
N VAL A 347 -8.49 16.25 -21.70
CA VAL A 347 -8.48 15.12 -22.65
C VAL A 347 -7.84 13.89 -22.00
N PHE A 348 -6.69 14.06 -21.37
CA PHE A 348 -5.98 12.97 -20.69
C PHE A 348 -6.82 12.36 -19.56
N ILE A 349 -7.49 13.18 -18.74
CA ILE A 349 -8.38 12.69 -17.69
C ILE A 349 -9.52 11.86 -18.25
N ARG A 350 -10.18 12.33 -19.31
CA ARG A 350 -11.28 11.59 -19.94
C ARG A 350 -10.82 10.23 -20.46
N PHE A 351 -9.72 10.17 -21.20
CA PHE A 351 -9.16 8.90 -21.69
C PHE A 351 -8.71 7.99 -20.54
N GLN A 352 -8.08 8.55 -19.52
CA GLN A 352 -7.62 7.77 -18.36
C GLN A 352 -8.80 7.18 -17.57
N LEU A 353 -9.90 7.93 -17.40
CA LEU A 353 -11.10 7.43 -16.73
C LEU A 353 -11.76 6.30 -17.53
N LEU A 354 -11.83 6.42 -18.86
CA LEU A 354 -12.32 5.35 -19.72
C LEU A 354 -11.46 4.09 -19.61
N LYS A 355 -10.14 4.25 -19.72
CA LYS A 355 -9.19 3.14 -19.54
C LYS A 355 -9.39 2.47 -18.18
N THR A 356 -9.43 3.26 -17.11
CA THR A 356 -9.58 2.74 -15.74
C THR A 356 -10.93 2.05 -15.54
N PHE A 357 -11.99 2.54 -16.15
CA PHE A 357 -13.29 1.87 -16.13
C PHE A 357 -13.22 0.47 -16.74
N VAL A 358 -12.56 0.33 -17.90
CA VAL A 358 -12.34 -0.98 -18.55
C VAL A 358 -11.49 -1.90 -17.67
N ASP A 359 -10.42 -1.38 -17.09
CA ASP A 359 -9.57 -2.16 -16.17
C ASP A 359 -10.37 -2.67 -14.95
N ILE A 360 -11.25 -1.84 -14.39
CA ILE A 360 -12.08 -2.20 -13.22
C ILE A 360 -13.18 -3.21 -13.57
N LEU A 361 -13.68 -3.24 -14.78
CA LEU A 361 -14.64 -4.30 -15.21
C LEU A 361 -14.07 -5.71 -15.02
N CYS A 362 -12.76 -5.85 -15.10
CA CYS A 362 -12.07 -7.12 -14.96
C CYS A 362 -11.21 -7.20 -13.68
N VAL A 363 -11.39 -6.30 -12.71
CA VAL A 363 -10.47 -6.12 -11.56
C VAL A 363 -10.32 -7.37 -10.68
N THR A 364 -11.33 -8.22 -10.59
CA THR A 364 -11.30 -9.46 -9.80
C THR A 364 -10.82 -10.67 -10.60
N VAL A 365 -10.75 -10.59 -11.93
CA VAL A 365 -10.33 -11.71 -12.78
C VAL A 365 -8.88 -12.13 -12.54
N PRO A 366 -7.88 -11.21 -12.47
CA PRO A 366 -6.52 -11.61 -12.15
C PRO A 366 -6.43 -12.33 -10.80
N ARG A 367 -7.19 -11.90 -9.80
CA ARG A 367 -7.24 -12.54 -8.48
C ARG A 367 -7.85 -13.93 -8.50
N ALA A 368 -8.82 -14.13 -9.40
CA ALA A 368 -9.41 -15.46 -9.61
C ALA A 368 -8.43 -16.43 -10.31
N ILE A 369 -7.59 -15.92 -11.22
CA ILE A 369 -6.55 -16.73 -11.89
C ILE A 369 -5.43 -17.08 -10.89
N GLU A 370 -5.09 -16.17 -9.99
CA GLU A 370 -4.08 -16.36 -8.96
C GLU A 370 -4.53 -17.34 -7.86
N ALA A 371 -5.83 -17.42 -7.56
CA ALA A 371 -6.40 -18.25 -6.47
C ALA A 371 -6.38 -19.73 -6.78
#